data_f74169c8097d88b564cb77e6b8824178
#
_entry.id   f74169c8097d88b564cb77e6b8824178
#
_cell.length_a   1.000
_cell.length_b   1.000
_cell.length_c   1.000
_cell.angle_alpha   90.00
_cell.angle_beta   90.00
_cell.angle_gamma   90.00
#
_symmetry.space_group_name_H-M   'P 1'
#
loop_
_entity.id
_entity.type
_entity.pdbx_description
1 polymer ?
#
loop_
_entity_poly.entity_id
_entity_poly.type
_entity_poly.pdbx_seq_one_letter_code
_entity_poly.pdbx_strand_id
1 'polypeptide(L)'
;MINFLPVAILAYALNGGAAVIDKILLNKAVPSPFTYVFYISVLGLLAVVLIPFGVQLNFFAAVYSVLAGIFGNLALLTYFQSLKKGEASIVAPVVGGFNPLFTLLIGSIFLGQILTPIQLSAFFVLILGAIVLTQSIWSNKIAANQQLLLMATSGLLFALSYVFLKEAFIASNFITGLVISRLTGGPFVLLFLFHPKIRNQIFSNKVTKNAFINKTSLFLVTGQIFGASSGLLITYAVSLTSPALVNCLFGFQYLVILGAALML
;
A
#
# COMPACT_ATOMS: atom_id res chain seq x y z
N MET A 1 -12.01 -4.08 24.52
CA MET A 1 -11.44 -3.31 23.39
C MET A 1 -10.52 -4.23 22.58
N ILE A 2 -10.74 -4.36 21.27
CA ILE A 2 -9.83 -5.11 20.42
C ILE A 2 -8.52 -4.32 20.34
N ASN A 3 -7.42 -4.97 20.72
CA ASN A 3 -6.09 -4.34 20.64
C ASN A 3 -5.67 -4.27 19.17
N PHE A 4 -5.32 -3.08 18.66
CA PHE A 4 -4.87 -2.90 17.27
C PHE A 4 -3.54 -3.60 16.98
N LEU A 5 -2.72 -3.83 18.00
CA LEU A 5 -1.35 -4.31 17.88
C LEU A 5 -1.26 -5.69 17.19
N PRO A 6 -1.97 -6.76 17.66
CA PRO A 6 -1.89 -8.06 16.99
C PRO A 6 -2.48 -8.00 15.57
N VAL A 7 -3.51 -7.18 15.35
CA VAL A 7 -4.09 -6.98 14.01
C VAL A 7 -3.07 -6.37 13.06
N ALA A 8 -2.38 -5.32 13.49
CA ALA A 8 -1.37 -4.64 12.67
C ALA A 8 -0.12 -5.51 12.43
N ILE A 9 0.34 -6.27 13.43
CA ILE A 9 1.47 -7.21 13.27
C ILE A 9 1.13 -8.27 12.22
N LEU A 10 -0.04 -8.91 12.33
CA LEU A 10 -0.49 -9.92 11.36
C LEU A 10 -0.63 -9.29 9.96
N ALA A 11 -1.21 -8.09 9.89
CA ALA A 11 -1.37 -7.38 8.63
C ALA A 11 -0.04 -7.13 7.92
N TYR A 12 0.97 -6.63 8.64
CA TYR A 12 2.29 -6.37 8.05
C TYR A 12 3.08 -7.64 7.76
N ALA A 13 2.88 -8.71 8.52
CA ALA A 13 3.45 -10.02 8.19
C ALA A 13 2.90 -10.53 6.84
N LEU A 14 1.59 -10.48 6.63
CA LEU A 14 0.96 -10.81 5.34
C LEU A 14 1.42 -9.88 4.22
N ASN A 15 1.59 -8.58 4.51
CA ASN A 15 2.08 -7.62 3.53
C ASN A 15 3.51 -7.92 3.09
N GLY A 16 4.36 -8.41 3.99
CA GLY A 16 5.70 -8.88 3.68
C GLY A 16 5.69 -10.05 2.68
N GLY A 17 4.83 -11.03 2.93
CA GLY A 17 4.62 -12.14 2.00
C GLY A 17 4.11 -11.67 0.63
N ALA A 18 3.14 -10.76 0.61
CA ALA A 18 2.65 -10.14 -0.62
C ALA A 18 3.76 -9.44 -1.39
N ALA A 19 4.58 -8.61 -0.73
CA ALA A 19 5.67 -7.85 -1.38
C ALA A 19 6.71 -8.76 -2.06
N VAL A 20 7.03 -9.91 -1.46
CA VAL A 20 7.93 -10.91 -2.08
C VAL A 20 7.28 -11.50 -3.34
N ILE A 21 6.02 -11.90 -3.24
CA ILE A 21 5.27 -12.45 -4.38
C ILE A 21 5.12 -11.40 -5.49
N ASP A 22 4.77 -10.16 -5.12
CA ASP A 22 4.63 -9.03 -6.04
C ASP A 22 5.91 -8.77 -6.83
N LYS A 23 7.07 -8.84 -6.16
CA LYS A 23 8.37 -8.70 -6.83
C LYS A 23 8.60 -9.80 -7.87
N ILE A 24 8.29 -11.04 -7.54
CA ILE A 24 8.41 -12.19 -8.46
C ILE A 24 7.47 -11.99 -9.65
N LEU A 25 6.23 -11.57 -9.40
CA LEU A 25 5.23 -11.37 -10.44
C LEU A 25 5.57 -10.21 -11.37
N LEU A 26 6.04 -9.08 -10.84
CA LEU A 26 6.48 -7.93 -11.63
C LEU A 26 7.69 -8.24 -12.51
N ASN A 27 8.55 -9.16 -12.09
CA ASN A 27 9.70 -9.57 -12.88
C ASN A 27 9.35 -10.59 -13.97
N LYS A 28 8.42 -11.54 -13.69
CA LYS A 28 8.21 -12.72 -14.54
C LYS A 28 6.86 -12.74 -15.27
N ALA A 29 5.79 -12.29 -14.61
CA ALA A 29 4.43 -12.55 -15.08
C ALA A 29 3.67 -11.29 -15.50
N VAL A 30 3.74 -10.22 -14.74
CA VAL A 30 3.01 -8.97 -15.00
C VAL A 30 3.99 -7.78 -14.99
N PRO A 31 4.78 -7.61 -16.06
CA PRO A 31 5.90 -6.66 -16.06
C PRO A 31 5.48 -5.19 -16.04
N SER A 32 4.18 -4.86 -16.17
CA SER A 32 3.68 -3.49 -16.13
C SER A 32 3.06 -3.16 -14.77
N PRO A 33 3.62 -2.18 -14.02
CA PRO A 33 3.00 -1.68 -12.78
C PRO A 33 1.57 -1.18 -12.99
N PHE A 34 1.27 -0.54 -14.13
CA PHE A 34 -0.08 -0.08 -14.46
C PHE A 34 -1.07 -1.25 -14.57
N THR A 35 -0.68 -2.32 -15.23
CA THR A 35 -1.48 -3.53 -15.35
C THR A 35 -1.74 -4.15 -13.98
N TYR A 36 -0.73 -4.16 -13.12
CA TYR A 36 -0.83 -4.73 -11.78
C TYR A 36 -1.81 -3.94 -10.90
N VAL A 37 -1.67 -2.61 -10.86
CA VAL A 37 -2.60 -1.72 -10.13
C VAL A 37 -4.01 -1.82 -10.70
N PHE A 38 -4.15 -1.92 -12.03
CA PHE A 38 -5.46 -2.08 -12.66
C PHE A 38 -6.19 -3.31 -12.13
N TYR A 39 -5.55 -4.48 -12.11
CA TYR A 39 -6.18 -5.70 -11.60
C TYR A 39 -6.47 -5.64 -10.09
N ILE A 40 -5.57 -5.10 -9.27
CA ILE A 40 -5.81 -4.92 -7.83
C ILE A 40 -7.04 -4.03 -7.60
N SER A 41 -7.14 -2.92 -8.34
CA SER A 41 -8.25 -1.96 -8.18
C SER A 41 -9.57 -2.53 -8.68
N VAL A 42 -9.56 -3.31 -9.76
CA VAL A 42 -10.75 -4.02 -10.24
C VAL A 42 -11.21 -5.06 -9.21
N LEU A 43 -10.28 -5.81 -8.61
CA LEU A 43 -10.62 -6.73 -7.51
C LEU A 43 -11.14 -5.97 -6.28
N GLY A 44 -10.66 -4.76 -6.05
CA GLY A 44 -11.16 -3.88 -4.99
C GLY A 44 -12.65 -3.55 -5.12
N LEU A 45 -13.22 -3.59 -6.34
CA LEU A 45 -14.67 -3.40 -6.56
C LEU A 45 -15.52 -4.48 -5.89
N LEU A 46 -14.95 -5.64 -5.52
CA LEU A 46 -15.65 -6.65 -4.73
C LEU A 46 -16.09 -6.11 -3.37
N ALA A 47 -15.54 -4.99 -2.90
CA ALA A 47 -16.02 -4.30 -1.71
C ALA A 47 -17.51 -3.87 -1.79
N VAL A 48 -18.10 -3.85 -3.00
CA VAL A 48 -19.54 -3.62 -3.21
C VAL A 48 -20.39 -4.59 -2.39
N VAL A 49 -19.93 -5.81 -2.15
CA VAL A 49 -20.61 -6.83 -1.35
C VAL A 49 -20.80 -6.38 0.11
N LEU A 50 -19.99 -5.44 0.59
CA LEU A 50 -20.09 -4.91 1.95
C LEU A 50 -21.11 -3.77 2.10
N ILE A 51 -21.71 -3.27 1.02
CA ILE A 51 -22.68 -2.17 1.07
C ILE A 51 -23.84 -2.48 2.03
N PRO A 52 -24.47 -3.68 2.02
CA PRO A 52 -25.60 -3.99 2.91
C PRO A 52 -25.23 -4.01 4.39
N PHE A 53 -23.95 -4.07 4.74
CA PHE A 53 -23.48 -4.20 6.12
C PHE A 53 -23.33 -2.85 6.86
N GLY A 54 -23.93 -1.78 6.35
CA GLY A 54 -24.06 -0.54 7.10
C GLY A 54 -23.30 0.64 6.51
N VAL A 55 -23.27 0.78 5.18
CA VAL A 55 -22.79 1.99 4.51
C VAL A 55 -23.72 3.16 4.85
N GLN A 56 -23.15 4.21 5.45
CA GLN A 56 -23.85 5.45 5.81
C GLN A 56 -23.27 6.59 4.98
N LEU A 57 -24.03 7.05 3.99
CA LEU A 57 -23.59 8.13 3.13
C LEU A 57 -23.62 9.48 3.88
N ASN A 58 -22.44 10.06 4.04
CA ASN A 58 -22.23 11.41 4.52
C ASN A 58 -21.29 12.11 3.53
N PHE A 59 -21.57 13.38 3.22
CA PHE A 59 -20.78 14.13 2.24
C PHE A 59 -19.29 14.15 2.57
N PHE A 60 -18.92 14.48 3.81
CA PHE A 60 -17.51 14.52 4.22
C PHE A 60 -16.86 13.14 4.20
N ALA A 61 -17.57 12.11 4.70
CA ALA A 61 -17.07 10.74 4.63
C ALA A 61 -16.85 10.28 3.19
N ALA A 62 -17.75 10.63 2.27
CA ALA A 62 -17.59 10.31 0.85
C ALA A 62 -16.38 11.02 0.24
N VAL A 63 -16.21 12.33 0.47
CA VAL A 63 -15.06 13.10 -0.03
C VAL A 63 -13.74 12.53 0.49
N TYR A 64 -13.62 12.31 1.80
CA TYR A 64 -12.40 11.75 2.39
C TYR A 64 -12.12 10.34 1.90
N SER A 65 -13.14 9.50 1.74
CA SER A 65 -12.97 8.14 1.19
C SER A 65 -12.52 8.15 -0.26
N VAL A 66 -13.06 9.06 -1.09
CA VAL A 66 -12.66 9.24 -2.49
C VAL A 66 -11.20 9.67 -2.57
N LEU A 67 -10.79 10.67 -1.77
CA LEU A 67 -9.39 11.11 -1.70
C LEU A 67 -8.47 9.97 -1.24
N ALA A 68 -8.87 9.24 -0.20
CA ALA A 68 -8.14 8.07 0.28
C ALA A 68 -7.94 7.01 -0.82
N GLY A 69 -8.99 6.72 -1.59
CA GLY A 69 -8.93 5.77 -2.70
C GLY A 69 -8.02 6.23 -3.84
N ILE A 70 -8.08 7.50 -4.24
CA ILE A 70 -7.21 8.07 -5.28
C ILE A 70 -5.76 8.03 -4.84
N PHE A 71 -5.44 8.57 -3.65
CA PHE A 71 -4.07 8.57 -3.13
C PHE A 71 -3.53 7.16 -2.92
N GLY A 72 -4.37 6.22 -2.45
CA GLY A 72 -3.99 4.81 -2.28
C GLY A 72 -3.60 4.14 -3.60
N ASN A 73 -4.35 4.38 -4.68
CA ASN A 73 -4.02 3.82 -6.00
C ASN A 73 -2.76 4.45 -6.61
N LEU A 74 -2.57 5.76 -6.43
CA LEU A 74 -1.33 6.44 -6.84
C LEU A 74 -0.13 5.93 -6.02
N ALA A 75 -0.31 5.70 -4.73
CA ALA A 75 0.71 5.12 -3.86
C ALA A 75 1.13 3.72 -4.32
N LEU A 76 0.16 2.86 -4.62
CA LEU A 76 0.43 1.53 -5.17
C LEU A 76 1.16 1.59 -6.50
N LEU A 77 0.77 2.52 -7.40
CA LEU A 77 1.42 2.69 -8.69
C LEU A 77 2.89 3.07 -8.53
N THR A 78 3.19 4.08 -7.71
CA THR A 78 4.57 4.52 -7.45
C THR A 78 5.38 3.46 -6.69
N TYR A 79 4.74 2.72 -5.77
CA TYR A 79 5.34 1.59 -5.08
C TYR A 79 5.76 0.48 -6.06
N PHE A 80 4.85 0.02 -6.93
CA PHE A 80 5.16 -1.03 -7.91
C PHE A 80 6.14 -0.56 -8.99
N GLN A 81 6.15 0.73 -9.34
CA GLN A 81 7.20 1.29 -10.20
C GLN A 81 8.57 1.22 -9.54
N SER A 82 8.64 1.53 -8.23
CA SER A 82 9.88 1.42 -7.45
C SER A 82 10.31 -0.04 -7.29
N LEU A 83 9.36 -0.93 -6.98
CA LEU A 83 9.61 -2.36 -6.79
C LEU A 83 10.08 -3.03 -8.08
N LYS A 84 9.62 -2.57 -9.24
CA LYS A 84 10.10 -3.05 -10.54
C LYS A 84 11.56 -2.66 -10.80
N LYS A 85 11.99 -1.47 -10.35
CA LYS A 85 13.34 -0.94 -10.58
C LYS A 85 14.36 -1.37 -9.53
N GLY A 86 13.90 -1.71 -8.32
CA GLY A 86 14.76 -2.04 -7.18
C GLY A 86 14.40 -3.38 -6.52
N GLU A 87 15.21 -3.81 -5.58
CA GLU A 87 14.95 -5.02 -4.78
C GLU A 87 13.87 -4.78 -3.73
N ALA A 88 13.05 -5.77 -3.44
CA ALA A 88 12.00 -5.67 -2.41
C ALA A 88 12.59 -5.42 -1.02
N SER A 89 13.77 -6.00 -0.75
CA SER A 89 14.54 -5.83 0.48
C SER A 89 14.99 -4.39 0.75
N ILE A 90 15.03 -3.54 -0.30
CA ILE A 90 15.40 -2.13 -0.21
C ILE A 90 14.15 -1.24 -0.35
N VAL A 91 13.32 -1.50 -1.37
CA VAL A 91 12.17 -0.64 -1.69
C VAL A 91 11.15 -0.63 -0.55
N ALA A 92 10.79 -1.80 -0.02
CA ALA A 92 9.78 -1.88 1.03
C ALA A 92 10.22 -1.15 2.32
N PRO A 93 11.44 -1.36 2.87
CA PRO A 93 11.90 -0.63 4.04
C PRO A 93 11.99 0.89 3.84
N VAL A 94 12.43 1.35 2.67
CA VAL A 94 12.55 2.79 2.39
C VAL A 94 11.17 3.45 2.31
N VAL A 95 10.22 2.86 1.57
CA VAL A 95 8.82 3.34 1.54
C VAL A 95 8.20 3.29 2.93
N GLY A 96 8.48 2.20 3.69
CA GLY A 96 7.98 2.03 5.04
C GLY A 96 8.64 2.93 6.09
N GLY A 97 9.77 3.53 5.82
CA GLY A 97 10.35 4.61 6.62
C GLY A 97 9.68 5.96 6.32
N PHE A 98 9.46 6.27 5.04
CA PHE A 98 8.80 7.51 4.63
C PHE A 98 7.31 7.54 5.00
N ASN A 99 6.59 6.42 4.88
CA ASN A 99 5.16 6.38 5.15
C ASN A 99 4.80 6.81 6.59
N PRO A 100 5.34 6.22 7.67
CA PRO A 100 5.03 6.69 9.03
C PRO A 100 5.48 8.12 9.27
N LEU A 101 6.63 8.54 8.71
CA LEU A 101 7.11 9.91 8.84
C LEU A 101 6.10 10.92 8.28
N PHE A 102 5.66 10.74 7.03
CA PHE A 102 4.66 11.61 6.42
C PHE A 102 3.29 11.47 7.09
N THR A 103 2.91 10.26 7.53
CA THR A 103 1.65 10.04 8.25
C THR A 103 1.63 10.82 9.56
N LEU A 104 2.76 10.87 10.26
CA LEU A 104 2.89 11.67 11.46
C LEU A 104 2.75 13.16 11.17
N LEU A 105 3.53 13.67 10.20
CA LEU A 105 3.51 15.10 9.84
C LEU A 105 2.12 15.55 9.39
N ILE A 106 1.49 14.79 8.51
CA ILE A 106 0.16 15.12 7.98
C ILE A 106 -0.90 14.89 9.06
N GLY A 107 -0.82 13.78 9.81
CA GLY A 107 -1.76 13.44 10.88
C GLY A 107 -1.73 14.43 12.04
N SER A 108 -0.57 15.03 12.36
CA SER A 108 -0.52 16.10 13.38
C SER A 108 -1.28 17.35 12.93
N ILE A 109 -1.26 17.66 11.63
CA ILE A 109 -1.96 18.85 11.07
C ILE A 109 -3.47 18.58 10.95
N PHE A 110 -3.87 17.46 10.36
CA PHE A 110 -5.27 17.16 10.05
C PHE A 110 -6.04 16.49 11.19
N LEU A 111 -5.38 15.62 11.96
CA LEU A 111 -6.01 14.84 13.04
C LEU A 111 -5.67 15.36 14.44
N GLY A 112 -4.88 16.43 14.55
CA GLY A 112 -4.42 16.95 15.84
C GLY A 112 -3.63 15.92 16.67
N GLN A 113 -2.98 14.96 16.03
CA GLN A 113 -2.25 13.88 16.72
C GLN A 113 -0.98 14.43 17.38
N ILE A 114 -0.91 14.31 18.70
CA ILE A 114 0.27 14.63 19.48
C ILE A 114 0.94 13.31 19.87
N LEU A 115 2.20 13.15 19.49
CA LEU A 115 2.97 11.96 19.87
C LEU A 115 3.58 12.13 21.25
N THR A 116 3.61 11.03 22.00
CA THR A 116 4.41 10.94 23.23
C THR A 116 5.90 10.93 22.91
N PRO A 117 6.78 11.32 23.86
CA PRO A 117 8.24 11.27 23.66
C PRO A 117 8.76 9.90 23.26
N ILE A 118 8.15 8.81 23.77
CA ILE A 118 8.49 7.43 23.41
C ILE A 118 8.16 7.15 21.94
N GLN A 119 7.01 7.63 21.45
CA GLN A 119 6.62 7.49 20.04
C GLN A 119 7.56 8.28 19.14
N LEU A 120 7.95 9.49 19.54
CA LEU A 120 8.95 10.29 18.81
C LEU A 120 10.30 9.56 18.71
N SER A 121 10.78 8.96 19.80
CA SER A 121 12.03 8.20 19.77
C SER A 121 11.96 7.00 18.82
N ALA A 122 10.83 6.28 18.79
CA ALA A 122 10.60 5.19 17.84
C ALA A 122 10.64 5.68 16.38
N PHE A 123 10.06 6.86 16.09
CA PHE A 123 10.17 7.48 14.77
C PHE A 123 11.60 7.80 14.37
N PHE A 124 12.42 8.33 15.28
CA PHE A 124 13.84 8.59 15.01
C PHE A 124 14.58 7.31 14.64
N VAL A 125 14.34 6.21 15.34
CA VAL A 125 14.94 4.91 15.03
C VAL A 125 14.54 4.42 13.63
N LEU A 126 13.26 4.58 13.26
CA LEU A 126 12.77 4.22 11.92
C LEU A 126 13.42 5.06 10.82
N ILE A 127 13.58 6.37 11.03
CA ILE A 127 14.25 7.28 10.09
C ILE A 127 15.72 6.86 9.92
N LEU A 128 16.44 6.61 11.01
CA LEU A 128 17.83 6.14 10.95
C LEU A 128 17.94 4.82 10.20
N GLY A 129 17.06 3.86 10.46
CA GLY A 129 16.98 2.60 9.72
C GLY A 129 16.76 2.80 8.21
N ALA A 130 15.85 3.69 7.83
CA ALA A 130 15.59 4.03 6.43
C ALA A 130 16.83 4.67 5.77
N ILE A 131 17.54 5.57 6.46
CA ILE A 131 18.77 6.20 5.97
C ILE A 131 19.85 5.15 5.72
N VAL A 132 20.08 4.24 6.68
CA VAL A 132 21.09 3.17 6.54
C VAL A 132 20.79 2.29 5.32
N LEU A 133 19.52 1.93 5.12
CA LEU A 133 19.12 1.11 3.98
C LEU A 133 19.24 1.85 2.63
N THR A 134 19.08 3.17 2.61
CA THR A 134 19.27 3.97 1.38
C THR A 134 20.72 4.07 0.95
N GLN A 135 21.68 3.91 1.86
CA GLN A 135 23.12 3.96 1.51
C GLN A 135 23.51 2.89 0.47
N SER A 136 22.86 1.72 0.48
CA SER A 136 23.11 0.65 -0.49
C SER A 136 22.70 0.99 -1.94
N ILE A 137 21.88 2.05 -2.14
CA ILE A 137 21.39 2.48 -3.46
C ILE A 137 22.37 3.46 -4.15
N TRP A 138 23.34 4.01 -3.45
CA TRP A 138 24.11 5.18 -3.89
C TRP A 138 25.24 4.92 -4.91
N SER A 139 25.39 3.70 -5.40
CA SER A 139 26.41 3.37 -6.40
C SER A 139 26.25 4.12 -7.74
N ASN A 140 25.01 4.54 -8.10
CA ASN A 140 24.74 5.34 -9.30
C ASN A 140 23.84 6.53 -8.94
N LYS A 141 24.43 7.70 -8.69
CA LYS A 141 23.79 8.89 -8.11
C LYS A 141 22.50 9.36 -8.82
N ILE A 142 22.44 9.32 -10.14
CA ILE A 142 21.27 9.84 -10.89
C ILE A 142 20.11 8.85 -10.82
N ALA A 143 20.37 7.58 -11.05
CA ALA A 143 19.34 6.53 -10.96
C ALA A 143 18.86 6.35 -9.50
N ALA A 144 19.76 6.49 -8.54
CA ALA A 144 19.46 6.46 -7.11
C ALA A 144 18.49 7.58 -6.70
N ASN A 145 18.73 8.82 -7.15
CA ASN A 145 17.87 9.96 -6.80
C ASN A 145 16.45 9.80 -7.36
N GLN A 146 16.30 9.33 -8.59
CA GLN A 146 14.98 9.08 -9.18
C GLN A 146 14.23 7.96 -8.47
N GLN A 147 14.92 6.90 -8.08
CA GLN A 147 14.32 5.80 -7.36
C GLN A 147 13.93 6.21 -5.94
N LEU A 148 14.79 6.96 -5.24
CA LEU A 148 14.48 7.49 -3.92
C LEU A 148 13.27 8.43 -3.97
N LEU A 149 13.18 9.30 -4.98
CA LEU A 149 12.03 10.18 -5.17
C LEU A 149 10.73 9.38 -5.36
N LEU A 150 10.75 8.31 -6.17
CA LEU A 150 9.59 7.44 -6.34
C LEU A 150 9.17 6.77 -5.03
N MET A 151 10.13 6.29 -4.24
CA MET A 151 9.86 5.66 -2.94
C MET A 151 9.31 6.68 -1.94
N ALA A 152 9.90 7.88 -1.87
CA ALA A 152 9.40 8.95 -1.01
C ALA A 152 7.99 9.40 -1.42
N THR A 153 7.75 9.56 -2.72
CA THR A 153 6.41 9.87 -3.26
C THR A 153 5.40 8.79 -2.90
N SER A 154 5.76 7.52 -2.99
CA SER A 154 4.91 6.40 -2.59
C SER A 154 4.57 6.48 -1.09
N GLY A 155 5.57 6.71 -0.24
CA GLY A 155 5.37 6.89 1.20
C GLY A 155 4.44 8.05 1.53
N LEU A 156 4.60 9.20 0.86
CA LEU A 156 3.74 10.36 1.01
C LEU A 156 2.29 10.06 0.59
N LEU A 157 2.10 9.42 -0.55
CA LEU A 157 0.77 9.10 -1.06
C LEU A 157 0.04 8.06 -0.18
N PHE A 158 0.76 7.06 0.36
CA PHE A 158 0.20 6.17 1.36
C PHE A 158 -0.19 6.91 2.64
N ALA A 159 0.64 7.85 3.11
CA ALA A 159 0.34 8.65 4.28
C ALA A 159 -0.94 9.47 4.08
N LEU A 160 -1.07 10.17 2.96
CA LEU A 160 -2.28 10.90 2.58
C LEU A 160 -3.50 9.97 2.54
N SER A 161 -3.37 8.80 1.90
CA SER A 161 -4.45 7.82 1.83
C SER A 161 -4.93 7.40 3.21
N TYR A 162 -4.02 7.06 4.14
CA TYR A 162 -4.39 6.61 5.48
C TYR A 162 -4.95 7.73 6.36
N VAL A 163 -4.46 8.97 6.23
CA VAL A 163 -5.00 10.11 6.97
C VAL A 163 -6.42 10.43 6.51
N PHE A 164 -6.65 10.53 5.20
CA PHE A 164 -8.00 10.74 4.68
C PHE A 164 -8.95 9.57 4.98
N LEU A 165 -8.44 8.35 4.98
CA LEU A 165 -9.23 7.19 5.36
C LEU A 165 -9.66 7.24 6.83
N LYS A 166 -8.77 7.70 7.72
CA LYS A 166 -9.11 7.93 9.14
C LYS A 166 -10.16 9.00 9.30
N GLU A 167 -10.05 10.12 8.59
CA GLU A 167 -11.09 11.17 8.58
C GLU A 167 -12.44 10.62 8.10
N ALA A 168 -12.45 9.77 7.07
CA ALA A 168 -13.67 9.11 6.60
C ALA A 168 -14.30 8.23 7.69
N PHE A 169 -13.48 7.51 8.48
CA PHE A 169 -13.98 6.69 9.59
C PHE A 169 -14.54 7.53 10.73
N ILE A 170 -13.93 8.66 11.02
CA ILE A 170 -14.42 9.61 12.04
C ILE A 170 -15.73 10.26 11.59
N ALA A 171 -15.84 10.62 10.31
CA ALA A 171 -17.03 11.26 9.75
C ALA A 171 -18.23 10.31 9.59
N SER A 172 -18.01 8.98 9.54
CA SER A 172 -19.08 7.98 9.40
C SER A 172 -18.73 6.70 10.16
N ASN A 173 -18.32 5.63 9.44
CA ASN A 173 -17.91 4.37 10.03
C ASN A 173 -16.87 3.64 9.18
N PHE A 174 -16.32 2.54 9.71
CA PHE A 174 -15.31 1.73 9.02
C PHE A 174 -15.79 1.20 7.66
N ILE A 175 -17.02 0.68 7.59
CA ILE A 175 -17.55 0.06 6.36
C ILE A 175 -17.71 1.11 5.27
N THR A 176 -18.24 2.29 5.59
CA THR A 176 -18.39 3.39 4.63
C THR A 176 -17.05 3.82 4.05
N GLY A 177 -16.08 4.12 4.90
CA GLY A 177 -14.75 4.54 4.46
C GLY A 177 -14.05 3.46 3.61
N LEU A 178 -14.11 2.20 4.05
CA LEU A 178 -13.55 1.07 3.33
C LEU A 178 -14.20 0.91 1.94
N VAL A 179 -15.52 0.81 1.89
CA VAL A 179 -16.26 0.53 0.65
C VAL A 179 -16.05 1.65 -0.36
N ILE A 180 -16.29 2.91 0.03
CA ILE A 180 -16.18 4.03 -0.91
C ILE A 180 -14.73 4.19 -1.40
N SER A 181 -13.72 4.07 -0.54
CA SER A 181 -12.32 4.16 -0.97
C SER A 181 -11.94 3.05 -1.96
N ARG A 182 -12.42 1.83 -1.77
CA ARG A 182 -12.18 0.73 -2.72
C ARG A 182 -12.95 0.91 -4.02
N LEU A 183 -14.22 1.32 -3.96
CA LEU A 183 -15.02 1.57 -5.15
C LEU A 183 -14.47 2.73 -5.99
N THR A 184 -13.84 3.73 -5.38
CA THR A 184 -13.19 4.83 -6.11
C THR A 184 -11.99 4.35 -6.94
N GLY A 185 -11.31 3.30 -6.49
CA GLY A 185 -10.17 2.72 -7.22
C GLY A 185 -10.52 2.25 -8.62
N GLY A 186 -11.69 1.64 -8.81
CA GLY A 186 -12.15 1.15 -10.12
C GLY A 186 -12.24 2.27 -11.17
N PRO A 187 -13.09 3.30 -11.00
CA PRO A 187 -13.17 4.44 -11.90
C PRO A 187 -11.82 5.13 -12.12
N PHE A 188 -10.99 5.26 -11.06
CA PHE A 188 -9.68 5.87 -11.18
C PHE A 188 -8.77 5.12 -12.16
N VAL A 189 -8.70 3.79 -12.07
CA VAL A 189 -7.83 3.03 -12.98
C VAL A 189 -8.40 2.91 -14.39
N LEU A 190 -9.69 3.15 -14.61
CA LEU A 190 -10.27 3.26 -15.94
C LEU A 190 -9.67 4.45 -16.71
N LEU A 191 -9.22 5.50 -16.02
CA LEU A 191 -8.49 6.60 -16.65
C LEU A 191 -7.21 6.12 -17.36
N PHE A 192 -6.59 5.03 -16.92
CA PHE A 192 -5.42 4.45 -17.58
C PHE A 192 -5.74 3.96 -19.00
N LEU A 193 -6.99 3.59 -19.28
CA LEU A 193 -7.42 3.10 -20.58
C LEU A 193 -7.50 4.20 -21.66
N PHE A 194 -7.58 5.48 -21.23
CA PHE A 194 -7.55 6.61 -22.17
C PHE A 194 -6.15 6.80 -22.80
N HIS A 195 -5.10 6.28 -22.16
CA HIS A 195 -3.75 6.36 -22.72
C HIS A 195 -3.44 5.11 -23.56
N PRO A 196 -3.28 5.21 -24.91
CA PRO A 196 -3.18 4.05 -25.79
C PRO A 196 -2.05 3.08 -25.44
N LYS A 197 -0.87 3.60 -25.02
CA LYS A 197 0.27 2.77 -24.61
C LYS A 197 -0.04 1.94 -23.36
N ILE A 198 -0.69 2.56 -22.35
CA ILE A 198 -1.05 1.88 -21.10
C ILE A 198 -2.16 0.86 -21.35
N ARG A 199 -3.18 1.24 -22.12
CA ARG A 199 -4.25 0.32 -22.54
C ARG A 199 -3.69 -0.91 -23.22
N ASN A 200 -2.78 -0.73 -24.16
CA ASN A 200 -2.13 -1.86 -24.84
C ASN A 200 -1.32 -2.72 -23.86
N GLN A 201 -0.65 -2.14 -22.87
CA GLN A 201 0.03 -2.92 -21.83
C GLN A 201 -0.94 -3.74 -20.97
N ILE A 202 -2.11 -3.22 -20.66
CA ILE A 202 -3.14 -3.91 -19.85
C ILE A 202 -3.70 -5.11 -20.62
N PHE A 203 -4.04 -4.93 -21.91
CA PHE A 203 -4.75 -5.95 -22.70
C PHE A 203 -3.83 -6.85 -23.55
N SER A 204 -2.62 -6.40 -23.93
CA SER A 204 -1.69 -7.20 -24.75
C SER A 204 -0.86 -8.19 -23.95
N ASN A 205 -0.88 -8.13 -22.62
CA ASN A 205 -0.13 -9.08 -21.82
C ASN A 205 -0.68 -10.49 -22.03
N LYS A 206 0.13 -11.32 -22.71
CA LYS A 206 -0.12 -12.75 -22.96
C LYS A 206 -0.28 -13.59 -21.68
N VAL A 207 -0.19 -12.95 -20.51
CA VAL A 207 -0.40 -13.54 -19.18
C VAL A 207 -1.78 -14.20 -19.05
N THR A 208 -2.79 -13.65 -19.75
CA THR A 208 -4.17 -14.12 -19.60
C THR A 208 -4.45 -15.47 -20.27
N LYS A 209 -3.69 -15.89 -21.28
CA LYS A 209 -4.00 -17.17 -21.98
C LYS A 209 -3.33 -18.41 -21.39
N ASN A 210 -2.14 -18.28 -20.78
CA ASN A 210 -1.40 -19.42 -20.23
C ASN A 210 -1.23 -19.40 -18.70
N ALA A 211 -1.53 -18.28 -18.04
CA ALA A 211 -1.33 -18.13 -16.59
C ALA A 211 -2.39 -18.87 -15.75
N PHE A 212 -3.57 -19.13 -16.29
CA PHE A 212 -4.65 -19.82 -15.56
C PHE A 212 -4.39 -21.32 -15.31
N ILE A 213 -3.40 -21.93 -15.94
CA ILE A 213 -3.16 -23.38 -15.90
C ILE A 213 -1.81 -23.76 -15.25
N ASN A 214 -0.93 -22.79 -14.90
CA ASN A 214 0.42 -23.03 -14.41
C ASN A 214 0.68 -22.49 -12.99
N LYS A 215 1.79 -22.94 -12.36
CA LYS A 215 2.27 -22.47 -11.02
C LYS A 215 2.21 -20.93 -10.84
N THR A 216 2.32 -20.16 -11.91
CA THR A 216 2.21 -18.69 -11.93
C THR A 216 0.84 -18.19 -11.50
N SER A 217 -0.26 -18.91 -11.80
CA SER A 217 -1.61 -18.52 -11.39
C SER A 217 -1.82 -18.71 -9.89
N LEU A 218 -1.23 -19.74 -9.31
CA LEU A 218 -1.26 -19.97 -7.88
C LEU A 218 -0.54 -18.83 -7.14
N PHE A 219 0.63 -18.41 -7.62
CA PHE A 219 1.36 -17.26 -7.07
C PHE A 219 0.55 -15.95 -7.19
N LEU A 220 -0.12 -15.72 -8.33
CA LEU A 220 -1.00 -14.55 -8.48
C LEU A 220 -2.13 -14.54 -7.45
N VAL A 221 -2.86 -15.64 -7.33
CA VAL A 221 -3.98 -15.77 -6.39
C VAL A 221 -3.49 -15.62 -4.95
N THR A 222 -2.41 -16.32 -4.58
CA THR A 222 -1.85 -16.24 -3.22
C THR A 222 -1.38 -14.83 -2.89
N GLY A 223 -0.68 -14.15 -3.81
CA GLY A 223 -0.24 -12.76 -3.64
C GLY A 223 -1.42 -11.81 -3.46
N GLN A 224 -2.49 -11.98 -4.25
CA GLN A 224 -3.70 -11.17 -4.11
C GLN A 224 -4.44 -11.43 -2.79
N ILE A 225 -4.53 -12.69 -2.33
CA ILE A 225 -5.11 -13.02 -1.03
C ILE A 225 -4.30 -12.37 0.10
N PHE A 226 -2.98 -12.48 0.08
CA PHE A 226 -2.11 -11.87 1.09
C PHE A 226 -2.22 -10.35 1.07
N GLY A 227 -2.15 -9.72 -0.11
CA GLY A 227 -2.28 -8.28 -0.26
C GLY A 227 -3.65 -7.75 0.15
N ALA A 228 -4.74 -8.42 -0.26
CA ALA A 228 -6.09 -8.03 0.09
C ALA A 228 -6.36 -8.19 1.60
N SER A 229 -5.97 -9.33 2.19
CA SER A 229 -6.12 -9.59 3.62
C SER A 229 -5.29 -8.60 4.45
N SER A 230 -4.04 -8.36 4.07
CA SER A 230 -3.19 -7.35 4.68
C SER A 230 -3.83 -5.96 4.60
N GLY A 231 -4.26 -5.54 3.42
CA GLY A 231 -4.87 -4.23 3.22
C GLY A 231 -6.14 -4.04 4.05
N LEU A 232 -6.98 -5.06 4.19
CA LEU A 232 -8.16 -5.03 5.05
C LEU A 232 -7.77 -4.91 6.53
N LEU A 233 -6.81 -5.69 6.99
CA LEU A 233 -6.36 -5.67 8.38
C LEU A 233 -5.65 -4.35 8.74
N ILE A 234 -4.82 -3.78 7.85
CA ILE A 234 -4.21 -2.46 8.05
C ILE A 234 -5.31 -1.40 8.16
N THR A 235 -6.27 -1.41 7.24
CA THR A 235 -7.40 -0.48 7.23
C THR A 235 -8.22 -0.60 8.52
N TYR A 236 -8.45 -1.82 9.00
CA TYR A 236 -9.14 -2.08 10.26
C TYR A 236 -8.32 -1.61 11.46
N ALA A 237 -7.02 -1.85 11.51
CA ALA A 237 -6.14 -1.33 12.55
C ALA A 237 -6.15 0.21 12.60
N VAL A 238 -6.14 0.88 11.44
CA VAL A 238 -6.27 2.34 11.33
C VAL A 238 -7.63 2.83 11.87
N SER A 239 -8.70 2.07 11.72
CA SER A 239 -9.99 2.45 12.33
C SER A 239 -9.94 2.45 13.86
N LEU A 240 -9.17 1.53 14.45
CA LEU A 240 -9.07 1.35 15.91
C LEU A 240 -8.16 2.39 16.60
N THR A 241 -7.16 2.94 15.87
CA THR A 241 -6.18 3.87 16.42
C THR A 241 -5.71 4.90 15.39
N SER A 242 -4.65 5.64 15.68
CA SER A 242 -4.08 6.59 14.74
C SER A 242 -3.32 5.91 13.60
N PRO A 243 -3.39 6.42 12.36
CA PRO A 243 -2.63 5.91 11.24
C PRO A 243 -1.13 5.87 11.50
N ALA A 244 -0.60 6.87 12.20
CA ALA A 244 0.82 6.95 12.54
C ALA A 244 1.28 5.76 13.39
N LEU A 245 0.51 5.37 14.42
CA LEU A 245 0.83 4.22 15.27
C LEU A 245 0.77 2.90 14.51
N VAL A 246 -0.21 2.72 13.63
CA VAL A 246 -0.30 1.52 12.80
C VAL A 246 0.90 1.44 11.87
N ASN A 247 1.25 2.54 11.20
CA ASN A 247 2.35 2.57 10.23
C ASN A 247 3.74 2.41 10.88
N CYS A 248 3.92 2.72 12.17
CA CYS A 248 5.16 2.38 12.89
C CYS A 248 5.45 0.87 12.90
N LEU A 249 4.41 0.03 12.85
CA LEU A 249 4.55 -1.42 12.83
C LEU A 249 4.91 -1.98 11.45
N PHE A 250 5.06 -1.14 10.45
CA PHE A 250 5.48 -1.52 9.10
C PHE A 250 6.80 -2.32 9.11
N GLY A 251 7.64 -2.12 10.13
CA GLY A 251 8.88 -2.85 10.33
C GLY A 251 8.72 -4.38 10.40
N PHE A 252 7.56 -4.90 10.84
CA PHE A 252 7.30 -6.34 10.85
C PHE A 252 7.30 -6.96 9.44
N GLN A 253 6.92 -6.19 8.43
CA GLN A 253 7.00 -6.61 7.05
C GLN A 253 8.44 -6.98 6.63
N TYR A 254 9.43 -6.25 7.15
CA TYR A 254 10.85 -6.47 6.77
C TYR A 254 11.39 -7.78 7.30
N LEU A 255 10.94 -8.24 8.47
CA LEU A 255 11.33 -9.53 9.01
C LEU A 255 10.92 -10.67 8.06
N VAL A 256 9.72 -10.57 7.50
CA VAL A 256 9.21 -11.56 6.53
C VAL A 256 9.98 -11.48 5.21
N ILE A 257 10.20 -10.27 4.68
CA ILE A 257 10.95 -10.07 3.43
C ILE A 257 12.40 -10.56 3.59
N LEU A 258 13.05 -10.24 4.71
CA LEU A 258 14.41 -10.67 4.99
C LEU A 258 14.49 -12.20 5.13
N GLY A 259 13.56 -12.79 5.88
CA GLY A 259 13.47 -14.25 6.00
C GLY A 259 13.31 -14.94 4.65
N ALA A 260 12.45 -14.42 3.77
CA ALA A 260 12.28 -14.93 2.42
C ALA A 260 13.54 -14.74 1.55
N ALA A 261 14.24 -13.62 1.68
CA ALA A 261 15.48 -13.35 0.94
C ALA A 261 16.64 -14.26 1.36
N LEU A 262 16.64 -14.77 2.60
CA LEU A 262 17.63 -15.73 3.07
C LEU A 262 17.34 -17.18 2.66
N MET A 263 16.11 -17.47 2.24
CA MET A 263 15.67 -18.82 1.82
C MET A 263 15.68 -19.00 0.30
N LEU A 264 15.75 -17.92 -0.47
CA LEU A 264 15.79 -17.91 -1.95
C LEU A 264 17.21 -17.70 -2.48
#